data_8393841f510d6bb6030d56ff353d5175
#
_entry.id   8393841f510d6bb6030d56ff353d5175
#
_cell.length_a   1.000
_cell.length_b   1.000
_cell.length_c   1.000
_cell.angle_alpha   90.00
_cell.angle_beta   90.00
_cell.angle_gamma   90.00
#
_symmetry.space_group_name_H-M   'P 1'
#
loop_
_entity.id
_entity.type
_entity.pdbx_description
1 polymer ?
#
loop_
_entity_poly.entity_id
_entity_poly.type
_entity_poly.pdbx_seq_one_letter_code
_entity_poly.pdbx_strand_id
1 'polypeptide(L)'
;MHSFNLLKKAVTAAIALCLLAIVPTVNSATWTITYPRPIDDSDARAQYPIALLKLALDKTGVNYELRPSDRILLTSKAMRQLRENREVNVVWSMTDNQREKELAPIRIPIAKGLIGFRVFVVNEDKKSKFDDVLSLTDMRKLVPIQGEEWPDTKILQANGFNVYTVPEFRKAYEMIKQGKGDFFPRSVMEVSAELEEEGRRSNLYLEPSMALYYPTAMYYFVNVNNKTLKNLIQTGLNRAIKDGSFDALFESTYAPILESLDVSERKIFTLENPLLPIETPLTNSALWYKPTLKATNTNPHR
;
A
#
# COMPACT_ATOMS: atom_id res chain seq x y z
N MET A 1 -1.56 34.78 -72.62
CA MET A 1 -0.63 34.75 -71.44
C MET A 1 -1.32 34.73 -70.09
N HIS A 2 -2.58 35.22 -69.92
CA HIS A 2 -3.26 35.24 -68.60
C HIS A 2 -3.72 33.87 -68.08
N SER A 3 -4.19 33.00 -68.96
CA SER A 3 -4.67 31.66 -68.59
C SER A 3 -3.59 30.71 -68.00
N PHE A 4 -2.35 30.86 -68.46
CA PHE A 4 -1.25 30.00 -68.00
C PHE A 4 -0.79 30.33 -66.57
N ASN A 5 -0.94 31.60 -66.15
CA ASN A 5 -0.60 32.01 -64.80
C ASN A 5 -1.66 31.62 -63.75
N LEU A 6 -2.91 31.51 -64.15
CA LEU A 6 -4.00 31.03 -63.27
C LEU A 6 -3.86 29.51 -62.98
N LEU A 7 -3.51 28.72 -64.03
CA LEU A 7 -3.30 27.29 -63.90
C LEU A 7 -2.10 26.99 -62.97
N LYS A 8 -1.00 27.71 -63.09
CA LYS A 8 0.17 27.57 -62.20
C LYS A 8 -0.17 27.89 -60.77
N LYS A 9 -0.92 28.97 -60.50
CA LYS A 9 -1.35 29.33 -59.14
C LYS A 9 -2.29 28.30 -58.54
N ALA A 10 -3.20 27.74 -59.32
CA ALA A 10 -4.10 26.69 -58.88
C ALA A 10 -3.36 25.37 -58.55
N VAL A 11 -2.38 24.96 -59.35
CA VAL A 11 -1.56 23.78 -59.09
C VAL A 11 -0.66 23.97 -57.85
N THR A 12 -0.07 25.16 -57.67
CA THR A 12 0.74 25.46 -56.50
C THR A 12 -0.09 25.47 -55.23
N ALA A 13 -1.31 26.02 -55.27
CA ALA A 13 -2.25 25.98 -54.15
C ALA A 13 -2.73 24.59 -53.81
N ALA A 14 -2.99 23.73 -54.80
CA ALA A 14 -3.37 22.32 -54.59
C ALA A 14 -2.23 21.50 -53.99
N ILE A 15 -0.99 21.71 -54.40
CA ILE A 15 0.20 21.03 -53.84
C ILE A 15 0.44 21.50 -52.41
N ALA A 16 0.27 22.78 -52.11
CA ALA A 16 0.38 23.32 -50.75
C ALA A 16 -0.72 22.75 -49.82
N LEU A 17 -1.93 22.58 -50.32
CA LEU A 17 -3.05 21.98 -49.57
C LEU A 17 -2.85 20.48 -49.31
N CYS A 18 -2.26 19.74 -50.24
CA CYS A 18 -1.92 18.33 -50.07
C CYS A 18 -0.76 18.10 -49.07
N LEU A 19 0.19 19.04 -48.97
CA LEU A 19 1.29 18.98 -48.00
C LEU A 19 0.83 19.26 -46.55
N LEU A 20 -0.27 19.99 -46.37
CA LEU A 20 -0.87 20.23 -45.05
C LEU A 20 -1.71 19.04 -44.52
N ALA A 21 -2.04 18.06 -45.36
CA ALA A 21 -2.88 16.90 -44.97
C ALA A 21 -2.10 15.69 -44.45
N ILE A 22 -0.77 15.72 -44.48
CA ILE A 22 0.07 14.67 -43.87
C ILE A 22 0.42 15.09 -42.44
N VAL A 23 -0.58 15.10 -41.56
CA VAL A 23 -0.32 15.09 -40.13
C VAL A 23 0.15 13.66 -39.81
N PRO A 24 1.42 13.45 -39.44
CA PRO A 24 1.84 12.13 -39.01
C PRO A 24 0.99 11.80 -37.77
N THR A 25 0.19 10.77 -37.84
CA THR A 25 -0.41 10.17 -36.65
C THR A 25 0.74 9.69 -35.79
N VAL A 26 1.13 10.50 -34.80
CA VAL A 26 2.08 10.07 -33.78
C VAL A 26 1.40 8.94 -33.04
N ASN A 27 1.72 7.72 -33.44
CA ASN A 27 1.32 6.53 -32.69
C ASN A 27 2.11 6.58 -31.38
N SER A 28 1.51 7.23 -30.36
CA SER A 28 2.11 7.27 -29.03
C SER A 28 2.25 5.84 -28.53
N ALA A 29 3.48 5.43 -28.22
CA ALA A 29 3.74 4.12 -27.67
C ALA A 29 2.90 3.91 -26.40
N THR A 30 2.20 2.78 -26.33
CA THR A 30 1.38 2.41 -25.17
C THR A 30 2.26 1.66 -24.18
N TRP A 31 2.27 2.13 -22.92
CA TRP A 31 2.94 1.44 -21.83
C TRP A 31 2.10 0.26 -21.35
N THR A 32 2.64 -0.94 -21.38
CA THR A 32 2.01 -2.09 -20.73
C THR A 32 2.58 -2.24 -19.33
N ILE A 33 1.74 -2.04 -18.31
CA ILE A 33 2.11 -2.10 -16.90
C ILE A 33 1.37 -3.28 -16.27
N THR A 34 2.15 -4.29 -15.87
CA THR A 34 1.62 -5.54 -15.32
C THR A 34 1.90 -5.61 -13.82
N TYR A 35 0.85 -5.80 -13.03
CA TYR A 35 0.90 -5.95 -11.57
C TYR A 35 0.49 -7.37 -11.14
N PRO A 36 0.82 -7.82 -9.91
CA PRO A 36 0.41 -9.13 -9.42
C PRO A 36 -1.11 -9.25 -9.40
N ARG A 37 -1.64 -10.32 -10.01
CA ARG A 37 -3.07 -10.63 -9.99
C ARG A 37 -3.54 -10.84 -8.54
N PRO A 38 -4.57 -10.12 -8.06
CA PRO A 38 -5.21 -10.39 -6.78
C PRO A 38 -5.78 -11.81 -6.70
N ILE A 39 -6.02 -12.32 -5.50
CA ILE A 39 -6.67 -13.63 -5.30
C ILE A 39 -8.09 -13.58 -5.84
N ASP A 40 -8.78 -12.47 -5.62
CA ASP A 40 -10.08 -12.15 -6.20
C ASP A 40 -10.19 -10.62 -6.44
N ASP A 41 -11.20 -10.20 -7.19
CA ASP A 41 -11.39 -8.80 -7.54
C ASP A 41 -11.84 -7.93 -6.36
N SER A 42 -12.32 -8.53 -5.27
CA SER A 42 -12.73 -7.85 -4.04
C SER A 42 -11.61 -7.71 -3.02
N ASP A 43 -10.40 -8.22 -3.30
CA ASP A 43 -9.26 -8.14 -2.39
C ASP A 43 -8.90 -6.68 -2.05
N ALA A 44 -9.35 -6.22 -0.89
CA ALA A 44 -9.14 -4.85 -0.41
C ALA A 44 -7.66 -4.45 -0.36
N ARG A 45 -6.74 -5.42 -0.20
CA ARG A 45 -5.30 -5.20 -0.19
C ARG A 45 -4.74 -4.77 -1.55
N ALA A 46 -5.47 -5.08 -2.63
CA ALA A 46 -5.09 -4.76 -4.00
C ALA A 46 -5.82 -3.54 -4.55
N GLN A 47 -7.08 -3.33 -4.18
CA GLN A 47 -7.94 -2.29 -4.77
C GLN A 47 -7.34 -0.88 -4.68
N TYR A 48 -6.94 -0.45 -3.49
CA TYR A 48 -6.36 0.89 -3.32
C TYR A 48 -5.03 1.07 -4.04
N PRO A 49 -4.04 0.16 -3.91
CA PRO A 49 -2.79 0.28 -4.68
C PRO A 49 -3.01 0.32 -6.20
N ILE A 50 -3.95 -0.46 -6.74
CA ILE A 50 -4.27 -0.43 -8.17
C ILE A 50 -4.89 0.92 -8.55
N ALA A 51 -5.86 1.41 -7.78
CA ALA A 51 -6.50 2.70 -8.02
C ALA A 51 -5.50 3.87 -7.96
N LEU A 52 -4.58 3.86 -7.00
CA LEU A 52 -3.54 4.87 -6.89
C LEU A 52 -2.51 4.78 -8.03
N LEU A 53 -2.15 3.57 -8.46
CA LEU A 53 -1.28 3.38 -9.62
C LEU A 53 -1.93 3.93 -10.89
N LYS A 54 -3.23 3.64 -11.08
CA LYS A 54 -4.01 4.20 -12.19
C LYS A 54 -4.04 5.72 -12.14
N LEU A 55 -4.36 6.30 -10.97
CA LEU A 55 -4.35 7.75 -10.78
C LEU A 55 -2.97 8.35 -11.13
N ALA A 56 -1.89 7.75 -10.67
CA ALA A 56 -0.53 8.21 -10.97
C ALA A 56 -0.25 8.19 -12.48
N LEU A 57 -0.63 7.12 -13.19
CA LEU A 57 -0.44 7.01 -14.62
C LEU A 57 -1.29 8.02 -15.41
N ASP A 58 -2.55 8.19 -15.04
CA ASP A 58 -3.45 9.20 -15.61
C ASP A 58 -2.85 10.62 -15.51
N LYS A 59 -2.20 10.94 -14.37
CA LYS A 59 -1.52 12.23 -14.17
C LYS A 59 -0.30 12.45 -15.07
N THR A 60 0.24 11.40 -15.67
CA THR A 60 1.39 11.55 -16.59
C THR A 60 0.98 11.95 -18.00
N GLY A 61 -0.23 11.62 -18.42
CA GLY A 61 -0.74 11.87 -19.76
C GLY A 61 -0.19 10.88 -20.83
N VAL A 62 0.48 9.81 -20.43
CA VAL A 62 0.95 8.77 -21.37
C VAL A 62 -0.19 7.79 -21.69
N ASN A 63 -0.13 7.17 -22.86
CA ASN A 63 -1.00 6.05 -23.15
C ASN A 63 -0.48 4.80 -22.41
N TYR A 64 -1.35 4.13 -21.67
CA TYR A 64 -0.97 2.92 -20.94
C TYR A 64 -2.10 1.88 -20.92
N GLU A 65 -1.70 0.63 -20.72
CA GLU A 65 -2.54 -0.49 -20.39
C GLU A 65 -2.10 -1.04 -19.03
N LEU A 66 -2.97 -0.98 -18.04
CA LEU A 66 -2.74 -1.52 -16.71
C LEU A 66 -3.46 -2.87 -16.59
N ARG A 67 -2.71 -3.95 -16.40
CA ARG A 67 -3.28 -5.31 -16.38
C ARG A 67 -2.71 -6.19 -15.27
N PRO A 68 -3.50 -7.12 -14.74
CA PRO A 68 -2.98 -8.12 -13.82
C PRO A 68 -2.11 -9.14 -14.54
N SER A 69 -1.19 -9.79 -13.82
CA SER A 69 -0.45 -10.96 -14.31
C SER A 69 -1.40 -12.10 -14.69
N ASP A 70 -0.95 -13.01 -15.57
CA ASP A 70 -1.78 -14.11 -16.06
C ASP A 70 -2.20 -15.06 -14.93
N ARG A 71 -1.37 -15.19 -13.90
CA ARG A 71 -1.61 -16.05 -12.74
C ARG A 71 -1.51 -15.28 -11.43
N ILE A 72 -2.10 -15.82 -10.38
CA ILE A 72 -1.97 -15.29 -9.02
C ILE A 72 -0.53 -15.45 -8.55
N LEU A 73 0.05 -14.37 -8.06
CA LEU A 73 1.40 -14.31 -7.53
C LEU A 73 1.37 -13.83 -6.08
N LEU A 74 1.69 -14.72 -5.14
CA LEU A 74 1.93 -14.32 -3.76
C LEU A 74 3.13 -13.37 -3.67
N THR A 75 3.19 -12.54 -2.64
CA THR A 75 4.13 -11.41 -2.53
C THR A 75 5.59 -11.81 -2.78
N SER A 76 6.08 -12.87 -2.15
CA SER A 76 7.47 -13.34 -2.32
C SER A 76 7.75 -13.75 -3.77
N LYS A 77 6.78 -14.41 -4.42
CA LYS A 77 6.89 -14.82 -5.82
C LYS A 77 6.82 -13.62 -6.77
N ALA A 78 5.90 -12.67 -6.50
CA ALA A 78 5.79 -11.44 -7.29
C ALA A 78 7.10 -10.62 -7.23
N MET A 79 7.69 -10.46 -6.05
CA MET A 79 8.99 -9.79 -5.87
C MET A 79 10.10 -10.49 -6.67
N ARG A 80 10.14 -11.82 -6.66
CA ARG A 80 11.10 -12.58 -7.46
C ARG A 80 10.89 -12.35 -8.96
N GLN A 81 9.64 -12.40 -9.45
CA GLN A 81 9.32 -12.15 -10.86
C GLN A 81 9.72 -10.73 -11.28
N LEU A 82 9.50 -9.74 -10.40
CA LEU A 82 9.92 -8.37 -10.64
C LEU A 82 11.44 -8.24 -10.72
N ARG A 83 12.19 -8.87 -9.81
CA ARG A 83 13.65 -8.87 -9.81
C ARG A 83 14.23 -9.51 -11.07
N GLU A 84 13.62 -10.59 -11.54
CA GLU A 84 14.00 -11.30 -12.75
C GLU A 84 13.48 -10.62 -14.03
N ASN A 85 12.76 -9.50 -13.90
CA ASN A 85 12.12 -8.76 -15.01
C ASN A 85 11.21 -9.65 -15.86
N ARG A 86 10.38 -10.46 -15.17
CA ARG A 86 9.40 -11.38 -15.77
C ARG A 86 7.99 -10.93 -15.42
N GLU A 87 6.98 -11.67 -15.79
CA GLU A 87 5.53 -11.59 -15.52
C GLU A 87 4.94 -10.25 -14.98
N VAL A 88 5.65 -9.52 -14.11
CA VAL A 88 5.22 -8.24 -13.55
C VAL A 88 6.32 -7.20 -13.65
N ASN A 89 5.95 -5.93 -13.81
CA ASN A 89 6.90 -4.82 -13.86
C ASN A 89 6.66 -3.77 -12.77
N VAL A 90 5.62 -3.94 -11.96
CA VAL A 90 5.36 -3.18 -10.74
C VAL A 90 4.77 -4.10 -9.66
N VAL A 91 5.22 -3.93 -8.42
CA VAL A 91 4.67 -4.61 -7.23
C VAL A 91 4.59 -3.59 -6.11
N TRP A 92 3.65 -3.73 -5.18
CA TRP A 92 3.61 -2.95 -3.94
C TRP A 92 3.82 -3.83 -2.72
N SER A 93 4.57 -3.32 -1.76
CA SER A 93 4.86 -4.02 -0.51
C SER A 93 5.41 -3.08 0.55
N MET A 94 5.40 -3.53 1.80
CA MET A 94 6.21 -2.92 2.86
C MET A 94 7.66 -2.89 2.44
N THR A 95 8.34 -1.79 2.75
CA THR A 95 9.77 -1.67 2.49
C THR A 95 10.60 -2.26 3.61
N ASP A 96 11.79 -2.72 3.25
CA ASP A 96 12.89 -3.07 4.13
C ASP A 96 14.24 -2.94 3.40
N ASN A 97 15.33 -2.96 4.15
CA ASN A 97 16.67 -2.82 3.59
C ASN A 97 17.03 -3.87 2.54
N GLN A 98 16.51 -5.10 2.66
CA GLN A 98 16.80 -6.17 1.70
C GLN A 98 16.07 -5.93 0.38
N ARG A 99 14.78 -5.57 0.44
CA ARG A 99 13.99 -5.26 -0.76
C ARG A 99 14.55 -4.08 -1.55
N GLU A 100 15.01 -3.03 -0.86
CA GLU A 100 15.58 -1.87 -1.52
C GLU A 100 16.98 -2.10 -2.12
N LYS A 101 17.69 -3.16 -1.69
CA LYS A 101 18.92 -3.63 -2.37
C LYS A 101 18.63 -4.38 -3.66
N GLU A 102 17.52 -5.10 -3.72
CA GLU A 102 17.17 -5.99 -4.84
C GLU A 102 16.27 -5.33 -5.87
N LEU A 103 15.48 -4.34 -5.49
CA LEU A 103 14.46 -3.67 -6.29
C LEU A 103 14.56 -2.15 -6.15
N ALA A 104 14.05 -1.42 -7.13
CA ALA A 104 14.00 0.03 -7.08
C ALA A 104 12.69 0.53 -6.44
N PRO A 105 12.71 1.09 -5.22
CA PRO A 105 11.54 1.67 -4.60
C PRO A 105 11.16 3.02 -5.21
N ILE A 106 9.88 3.31 -5.26
CA ILE A 106 9.35 4.67 -5.43
C ILE A 106 9.01 5.17 -4.03
N ARG A 107 9.92 5.96 -3.43
CA ARG A 107 9.87 6.33 -2.00
C ARG A 107 8.78 7.37 -1.67
N ILE A 108 7.56 7.06 -2.05
CA ILE A 108 6.33 7.75 -1.66
C ILE A 108 5.47 6.71 -0.95
N PRO A 109 5.24 6.83 0.38
CA PRO A 109 4.38 5.91 1.11
C PRO A 109 2.95 5.94 0.56
N ILE A 110 2.59 4.92 -0.22
CA ILE A 110 1.33 4.91 -0.98
C ILE A 110 0.08 4.88 -0.09
N ALA A 111 0.20 4.40 1.14
CA ALA A 111 -0.87 4.38 2.14
C ALA A 111 -0.52 5.23 3.37
N LYS A 112 0.31 6.26 3.21
CA LYS A 112 0.68 7.22 4.28
C LYS A 112 1.09 6.56 5.60
N GLY A 113 1.73 5.38 5.53
CA GLY A 113 2.19 4.64 6.71
C GLY A 113 1.10 3.91 7.50
N LEU A 114 -0.15 3.89 7.04
CA LEU A 114 -1.26 3.18 7.71
C LEU A 114 -0.97 1.69 7.90
N ILE A 115 -0.17 1.08 7.03
CA ILE A 115 0.22 -0.32 7.17
C ILE A 115 0.91 -0.61 8.51
N GLY A 116 1.50 0.38 9.15
CA GLY A 116 2.13 0.28 10.47
C GLY A 116 1.19 0.38 11.66
N PHE A 117 -0.07 0.76 11.45
CA PHE A 117 -1.09 0.75 12.51
C PHE A 117 -1.71 -0.65 12.60
N ARG A 118 -1.54 -1.29 13.77
CA ARG A 118 -1.95 -2.66 14.01
C ARG A 118 -2.96 -2.74 15.13
N VAL A 119 -4.18 -3.16 14.81
CA VAL A 119 -5.23 -3.53 15.76
C VAL A 119 -5.20 -5.04 16.00
N PHE A 120 -5.86 -5.53 17.03
CA PHE A 120 -5.67 -6.89 17.51
C PHE A 120 -6.91 -7.75 17.29
N VAL A 121 -6.76 -8.77 16.49
CA VAL A 121 -7.72 -9.87 16.45
C VAL A 121 -7.36 -10.84 17.56
N VAL A 122 -8.31 -11.15 18.42
CA VAL A 122 -8.14 -12.00 19.59
C VAL A 122 -9.21 -13.10 19.62
N ASN A 123 -8.92 -14.18 20.33
CA ASN A 123 -9.96 -15.15 20.69
C ASN A 123 -10.84 -14.54 21.79
N GLU A 124 -12.16 -14.62 21.64
CA GLU A 124 -13.11 -14.00 22.58
C GLU A 124 -12.89 -14.46 24.03
N ASP A 125 -12.51 -15.71 24.25
CA ASP A 125 -12.21 -16.26 25.59
C ASP A 125 -10.97 -15.62 26.23
N LYS A 126 -10.15 -14.91 25.45
CA LYS A 126 -8.92 -14.25 25.91
C LYS A 126 -9.02 -12.73 26.02
N LYS A 127 -10.16 -12.14 25.71
CA LYS A 127 -10.32 -10.67 25.71
C LYS A 127 -9.94 -10.01 27.02
N SER A 128 -10.24 -10.65 28.17
CA SER A 128 -9.93 -10.12 29.50
C SER A 128 -8.42 -9.99 29.79
N LYS A 129 -7.55 -10.61 29.00
CA LYS A 129 -6.10 -10.42 29.15
C LYS A 129 -5.65 -8.99 28.81
N PHE A 130 -6.47 -8.24 28.09
CA PHE A 130 -6.17 -6.86 27.70
C PHE A 130 -6.58 -5.84 28.76
N ASP A 131 -7.47 -6.21 29.70
CA ASP A 131 -7.96 -5.30 30.74
C ASP A 131 -6.83 -4.78 31.65
N ASP A 132 -5.80 -5.58 31.89
CA ASP A 132 -4.66 -5.28 32.75
C ASP A 132 -3.45 -4.68 31.97
N VAL A 133 -3.57 -4.42 30.68
CA VAL A 133 -2.48 -3.88 29.86
C VAL A 133 -2.38 -2.36 30.00
N LEU A 134 -1.52 -1.91 30.92
CA LEU A 134 -1.31 -0.49 31.18
C LEU A 134 -0.07 0.09 30.50
N SER A 135 0.86 -0.75 30.08
CA SER A 135 2.15 -0.35 29.52
C SER A 135 2.61 -1.24 28.38
N LEU A 136 3.61 -0.80 27.62
CA LEU A 136 4.28 -1.64 26.63
C LEU A 136 4.94 -2.88 27.26
N THR A 137 5.38 -2.76 28.51
CA THR A 137 5.92 -3.88 29.30
C THR A 137 4.85 -4.94 29.55
N ASP A 138 3.62 -4.53 29.83
CA ASP A 138 2.50 -5.48 29.99
C ASP A 138 2.12 -6.10 28.67
N MET A 139 2.06 -5.29 27.58
CA MET A 139 1.77 -5.78 26.25
C MET A 139 2.78 -6.86 25.78
N ARG A 140 4.06 -6.74 26.15
CA ARG A 140 5.11 -7.72 25.82
C ARG A 140 4.94 -9.07 26.51
N LYS A 141 4.12 -9.17 27.56
CA LYS A 141 3.77 -10.44 28.22
C LYS A 141 2.79 -11.26 27.39
N LEU A 142 2.07 -10.62 26.47
CA LEU A 142 1.15 -11.26 25.54
C LEU A 142 1.89 -11.79 24.33
N VAL A 143 1.44 -12.91 23.79
CA VAL A 143 2.07 -13.62 22.67
C VAL A 143 1.35 -13.29 21.36
N PRO A 144 1.91 -12.43 20.50
CA PRO A 144 1.37 -12.22 19.17
C PRO A 144 1.60 -13.40 18.24
N ILE A 145 0.66 -13.63 17.32
CA ILE A 145 0.83 -14.55 16.19
C ILE A 145 1.22 -13.74 14.95
N GLN A 146 2.19 -14.23 14.16
CA GLN A 146 2.61 -13.60 12.90
C GLN A 146 3.11 -14.62 11.87
N GLY A 147 3.08 -14.21 10.60
CA GLY A 147 3.69 -15.01 9.53
C GLY A 147 5.22 -15.05 9.66
N GLU A 148 5.80 -16.25 9.53
CA GLU A 148 7.24 -16.48 9.74
C GLU A 148 8.13 -15.54 8.90
N GLU A 149 7.78 -15.34 7.62
CA GLU A 149 8.56 -14.52 6.68
C GLU A 149 8.14 -13.03 6.66
N TRP A 150 7.18 -12.62 7.52
CA TRP A 150 6.72 -11.24 7.49
C TRP A 150 7.69 -10.30 8.21
N PRO A 151 7.90 -9.08 7.67
CA PRO A 151 8.71 -8.07 8.35
C PRO A 151 8.22 -7.77 9.77
N ASP A 152 6.92 -7.81 9.99
CA ASP A 152 6.26 -7.60 11.28
C ASP A 152 6.81 -8.53 12.38
N THR A 153 7.09 -9.78 12.04
CA THR A 153 7.67 -10.77 12.97
C THR A 153 9.00 -10.26 13.53
N LYS A 154 9.89 -9.78 12.65
CA LYS A 154 11.20 -9.25 13.06
C LYS A 154 11.07 -7.94 13.84
N ILE A 155 10.10 -7.09 13.48
CA ILE A 155 9.83 -5.84 14.18
C ILE A 155 9.34 -6.14 15.60
N LEU A 156 8.38 -7.02 15.78
CA LEU A 156 7.87 -7.41 17.09
C LEU A 156 8.96 -8.06 17.97
N GLN A 157 9.72 -8.98 17.42
CA GLN A 157 10.85 -9.64 18.12
C GLN A 157 11.90 -8.63 18.57
N ALA A 158 12.28 -7.67 17.71
CA ALA A 158 13.23 -6.61 18.06
C ALA A 158 12.72 -5.68 19.17
N ASN A 159 11.39 -5.57 19.32
CA ASN A 159 10.74 -4.83 20.41
C ASN A 159 10.43 -5.68 21.65
N GLY A 160 10.97 -6.91 21.72
CA GLY A 160 10.89 -7.76 22.91
C GLY A 160 9.65 -8.61 23.04
N PHE A 161 8.87 -8.81 21.97
CA PHE A 161 7.74 -9.73 21.96
C PHE A 161 8.20 -11.18 21.71
N ASN A 162 7.57 -12.12 22.41
CA ASN A 162 7.71 -13.53 22.11
C ASN A 162 6.68 -13.92 21.04
N VAL A 163 7.09 -13.91 19.77
CA VAL A 163 6.18 -14.08 18.62
C VAL A 163 5.96 -15.55 18.32
N TYR A 164 4.70 -15.99 18.27
CA TYR A 164 4.31 -17.28 17.73
C TYR A 164 4.22 -17.19 16.20
N THR A 165 5.08 -17.91 15.49
CA THR A 165 5.15 -17.83 14.03
C THR A 165 4.36 -18.95 13.35
N VAL A 166 3.78 -18.63 12.17
CA VAL A 166 3.06 -19.57 11.31
C VAL A 166 3.51 -19.41 9.85
N PRO A 167 3.49 -20.48 9.05
CA PRO A 167 3.97 -20.41 7.66
C PRO A 167 3.06 -19.61 6.74
N GLU A 168 1.75 -19.57 7.02
CA GLU A 168 0.76 -19.00 6.11
C GLU A 168 -0.26 -18.11 6.84
N PHE A 169 -0.81 -17.14 6.12
CA PHE A 169 -1.82 -16.21 6.62
C PHE A 169 -3.05 -16.89 7.24
N ARG A 170 -3.67 -17.83 6.52
CA ARG A 170 -4.84 -18.57 7.02
C ARG A 170 -4.54 -19.35 8.30
N LYS A 171 -3.31 -19.84 8.43
CA LYS A 171 -2.88 -20.56 9.64
C LYS A 171 -2.86 -19.67 10.87
N ALA A 172 -2.58 -18.38 10.73
CA ALA A 172 -2.64 -17.44 11.85
C ALA A 172 -4.08 -17.32 12.41
N TYR A 173 -5.08 -17.22 11.54
CA TYR A 173 -6.48 -17.21 11.96
C TYR A 173 -6.93 -18.53 12.60
N GLU A 174 -6.51 -19.66 12.07
CA GLU A 174 -6.78 -20.95 12.70
C GLU A 174 -6.17 -21.03 14.11
N MET A 175 -4.94 -20.57 14.27
CA MET A 175 -4.25 -20.62 15.56
C MET A 175 -4.90 -19.70 16.60
N ILE A 176 -5.29 -18.47 16.21
CA ILE A 176 -5.96 -17.56 17.14
C ILE A 176 -7.34 -18.08 17.54
N LYS A 177 -8.12 -18.68 16.63
CA LYS A 177 -9.39 -19.36 16.93
C LYS A 177 -9.22 -20.51 17.94
N GLN A 178 -8.09 -21.23 17.87
CA GLN A 178 -7.74 -22.31 18.81
C GLN A 178 -7.18 -21.79 20.13
N GLY A 179 -7.10 -20.48 20.34
CA GLY A 179 -6.51 -19.86 21.52
C GLY A 179 -5.00 -20.02 21.62
N LYS A 180 -4.31 -20.34 20.53
CA LYS A 180 -2.84 -20.33 20.48
C LYS A 180 -2.37 -18.91 20.22
N GLY A 181 -1.41 -18.44 21.04
CA GLY A 181 -1.11 -17.02 21.13
C GLY A 181 -2.23 -16.23 21.81
N ASP A 182 -2.04 -14.95 21.98
CA ASP A 182 -2.99 -14.08 22.68
C ASP A 182 -3.66 -13.08 21.73
N PHE A 183 -2.96 -12.65 20.68
CA PHE A 183 -3.51 -11.74 19.68
C PHE A 183 -2.83 -11.90 18.31
N PHE A 184 -3.53 -11.47 17.26
CA PHE A 184 -3.01 -11.40 15.91
C PHE A 184 -3.05 -9.94 15.46
N PRO A 185 -1.90 -9.23 15.44
CA PRO A 185 -1.84 -7.83 15.00
C PRO A 185 -2.10 -7.74 13.50
N ARG A 186 -3.19 -7.05 13.12
CA ARG A 186 -3.54 -6.81 11.71
C ARG A 186 -3.55 -5.33 11.38
N SER A 187 -3.21 -5.00 10.15
CA SER A 187 -3.31 -3.61 9.69
C SER A 187 -4.75 -3.12 9.72
N VAL A 188 -4.93 -1.87 10.13
CA VAL A 188 -6.23 -1.17 10.03
C VAL A 188 -6.77 -1.16 8.60
N MET A 189 -5.91 -1.30 7.60
CA MET A 189 -6.28 -1.36 6.19
C MET A 189 -6.92 -2.70 5.77
N GLU A 190 -6.72 -3.76 6.55
CA GLU A 190 -6.98 -5.14 6.13
C GLU A 190 -8.01 -5.83 7.03
N VAL A 191 -7.99 -5.52 8.33
CA VAL A 191 -8.66 -6.30 9.38
C VAL A 191 -10.17 -6.43 9.19
N SER A 192 -10.85 -5.39 8.73
CA SER A 192 -12.31 -5.43 8.55
C SER A 192 -12.73 -6.45 7.50
N ALA A 193 -12.10 -6.42 6.32
CA ALA A 193 -12.38 -7.37 5.26
C ALA A 193 -12.01 -8.82 5.66
N GLU A 194 -10.89 -8.98 6.38
CA GLU A 194 -10.46 -10.29 6.86
C GLU A 194 -11.43 -10.88 7.89
N LEU A 195 -11.94 -10.08 8.81
CA LEU A 195 -12.95 -10.52 9.78
C LEU A 195 -14.30 -10.84 9.14
N GLU A 196 -14.67 -10.14 8.07
CA GLU A 196 -15.86 -10.49 7.29
C GLU A 196 -15.70 -11.85 6.58
N GLU A 197 -14.52 -12.12 5.99
CA GLU A 197 -14.19 -13.40 5.36
C GLU A 197 -14.20 -14.55 6.37
N GLU A 198 -13.66 -14.33 7.58
CA GLU A 198 -13.65 -15.33 8.68
C GLU A 198 -15.03 -15.63 9.26
N GLY A 199 -16.00 -14.76 9.01
CA GLY A 199 -17.42 -14.94 9.29
C GLY A 199 -17.85 -14.62 10.73
N ARG A 200 -19.12 -14.18 10.85
CA ARG A 200 -19.75 -13.71 12.11
C ARG A 200 -19.89 -14.78 13.20
N ARG A 201 -19.71 -16.07 12.88
CA ARG A 201 -19.79 -17.18 13.84
C ARG A 201 -18.44 -17.62 14.36
N SER A 202 -17.38 -16.90 14.02
CA SER A 202 -16.06 -17.15 14.59
C SER A 202 -16.02 -16.62 16.02
N ASN A 203 -15.28 -17.28 16.89
CA ASN A 203 -14.97 -16.82 18.25
C ASN A 203 -13.85 -15.75 18.23
N LEU A 204 -13.83 -14.94 17.17
CA LEU A 204 -12.87 -13.85 16.99
C LEU A 204 -13.48 -12.54 17.47
N TYR A 205 -12.68 -11.77 18.14
CA TYR A 205 -13.01 -10.47 18.70
C TYR A 205 -11.95 -9.45 18.27
N LEU A 206 -12.39 -8.28 17.84
CA LEU A 206 -11.47 -7.17 17.59
C LEU A 206 -11.31 -6.38 18.88
N GLU A 207 -10.15 -6.40 19.49
CA GLU A 207 -9.85 -5.64 20.70
C GLU A 207 -10.05 -4.14 20.43
N PRO A 208 -10.90 -3.41 21.19
CA PRO A 208 -11.36 -2.08 20.80
C PRO A 208 -10.47 -0.94 21.31
N SER A 209 -9.63 -1.16 22.32
CA SER A 209 -9.01 -0.09 23.11
C SER A 209 -7.54 0.19 22.79
N MET A 210 -6.87 -0.71 22.09
CA MET A 210 -5.42 -0.65 21.90
C MET A 210 -5.00 -0.85 20.46
N ALA A 211 -3.80 -0.37 20.15
CA ALA A 211 -3.12 -0.62 18.88
C ALA A 211 -1.60 -0.58 19.08
N LEU A 212 -0.87 -1.26 18.19
CA LEU A 212 0.56 -1.02 17.98
C LEU A 212 0.75 -0.09 16.79
N TYR A 213 1.77 0.73 16.87
CA TYR A 213 2.25 1.51 15.73
C TYR A 213 3.77 1.38 15.59
N TYR A 214 4.24 1.15 14.39
CA TYR A 214 5.65 1.27 14.03
C TYR A 214 5.78 1.94 12.67
N PRO A 215 6.76 2.89 12.52
CA PRO A 215 6.99 3.55 11.25
C PRO A 215 7.30 2.51 10.17
N THR A 216 6.50 2.47 9.12
CA THR A 216 6.78 1.64 7.96
C THR A 216 6.08 2.20 6.74
N ALA A 217 6.68 2.00 5.57
CA ALA A 217 6.12 2.46 4.32
C ALA A 217 5.77 1.28 3.41
N MET A 218 4.67 1.40 2.71
CA MET A 218 4.36 0.60 1.54
C MET A 218 4.72 1.41 0.30
N TYR A 219 5.55 0.85 -0.58
CA TYR A 219 5.97 1.48 -1.82
C TYR A 219 5.56 0.66 -3.03
N TYR A 220 5.48 1.31 -4.19
CA TYR A 220 5.66 0.61 -5.45
C TYR A 220 7.14 0.32 -5.64
N PHE A 221 7.42 -0.88 -6.11
CA PHE A 221 8.74 -1.34 -6.53
C PHE A 221 8.73 -1.68 -8.01
N VAL A 222 9.81 -1.38 -8.69
CA VAL A 222 10.09 -1.79 -10.05
C VAL A 222 11.45 -2.48 -10.13
N ASN A 223 11.75 -3.13 -11.25
CA ASN A 223 13.09 -3.68 -11.47
C ASN A 223 14.15 -2.57 -11.42
N VAL A 224 15.31 -2.82 -10.82
CA VAL A 224 16.40 -1.85 -10.64
C VAL A 224 16.87 -1.20 -11.95
N ASN A 225 16.75 -1.92 -13.07
CA ASN A 225 17.11 -1.44 -14.40
C ASN A 225 16.00 -0.63 -15.07
N ASN A 226 14.75 -0.70 -14.57
CA ASN A 226 13.61 -0.01 -15.18
C ASN A 226 13.44 1.42 -14.62
N LYS A 227 14.47 2.25 -14.80
CA LYS A 227 14.48 3.65 -14.34
C LYS A 227 13.37 4.48 -14.96
N THR A 228 13.00 4.18 -16.21
CA THR A 228 11.97 4.94 -16.93
C THR A 228 10.60 4.72 -16.30
N LEU A 229 10.20 3.49 -16.01
CA LEU A 229 8.94 3.18 -15.33
C LEU A 229 8.93 3.76 -13.91
N LYS A 230 10.05 3.65 -13.17
CA LYS A 230 10.20 4.28 -11.86
C LYS A 230 9.87 5.78 -11.93
N ASN A 231 10.54 6.49 -12.84
CA ASN A 231 10.37 7.94 -12.99
C ASN A 231 8.96 8.31 -13.43
N LEU A 232 8.35 7.50 -14.30
CA LEU A 232 6.97 7.70 -14.76
C LEU A 232 5.99 7.65 -13.58
N ILE A 233 6.00 6.57 -12.80
CA ILE A 233 5.12 6.41 -11.65
C ILE A 233 5.39 7.49 -10.59
N GLN A 234 6.66 7.76 -10.29
CA GLN A 234 7.04 8.79 -9.32
C GLN A 234 6.54 10.19 -9.75
N THR A 235 6.66 10.52 -11.04
CA THR A 235 6.15 11.79 -11.58
C THR A 235 4.64 11.88 -11.42
N GLY A 236 3.92 10.83 -11.73
CA GLY A 236 2.47 10.78 -11.57
C GLY A 236 2.03 10.94 -10.12
N LEU A 237 2.65 10.22 -9.19
CA LEU A 237 2.38 10.35 -7.76
C LEU A 237 2.67 11.76 -7.25
N ASN A 238 3.79 12.37 -7.65
CA ASN A 238 4.12 13.74 -7.26
C ASN A 238 3.09 14.74 -7.78
N ARG A 239 2.57 14.55 -9.00
CA ARG A 239 1.49 15.39 -9.55
C ARG A 239 0.19 15.21 -8.78
N ALA A 240 -0.16 13.95 -8.43
CA ALA A 240 -1.35 13.65 -7.64
C ALA A 240 -1.27 14.21 -6.20
N ILE A 241 -0.08 14.22 -5.60
CA ILE A 241 0.15 14.88 -4.31
C ILE A 241 -0.03 16.39 -4.45
N LYS A 242 0.56 16.97 -5.49
CA LYS A 242 0.53 18.42 -5.71
C LYS A 242 -0.87 18.98 -5.94
N ASP A 243 -1.73 18.23 -6.64
CA ASP A 243 -3.10 18.67 -6.95
C ASP A 243 -4.14 18.16 -5.93
N GLY A 244 -3.71 17.43 -4.89
CA GLY A 244 -4.56 16.93 -3.82
C GLY A 244 -5.32 15.64 -4.14
N SER A 245 -5.24 15.12 -5.37
CA SER A 245 -5.98 13.91 -5.76
C SER A 245 -5.46 12.64 -5.09
N PHE A 246 -4.17 12.61 -4.69
CA PHE A 246 -3.62 11.55 -3.84
C PHE A 246 -4.33 11.50 -2.48
N ASP A 247 -4.46 12.66 -1.83
CA ASP A 247 -5.11 12.77 -0.52
C ASP A 247 -6.60 12.46 -0.62
N ALA A 248 -7.27 12.97 -1.65
CA ALA A 248 -8.69 12.70 -1.87
C ALA A 248 -8.97 11.18 -2.05
N LEU A 249 -8.14 10.47 -2.80
CA LEU A 249 -8.26 9.01 -2.96
C LEU A 249 -7.97 8.28 -1.63
N PHE A 250 -6.95 8.71 -0.90
CA PHE A 250 -6.61 8.15 0.40
C PHE A 250 -7.76 8.31 1.40
N GLU A 251 -8.28 9.53 1.56
CA GLU A 251 -9.37 9.84 2.49
C GLU A 251 -10.66 9.10 2.12
N SER A 252 -11.06 9.10 0.84
CA SER A 252 -12.26 8.40 0.40
C SER A 252 -12.19 6.88 0.66
N THR A 253 -10.99 6.30 0.66
CA THR A 253 -10.80 4.87 0.90
C THR A 253 -10.70 4.53 2.37
N TYR A 254 -9.90 5.27 3.14
CA TYR A 254 -9.52 4.85 4.49
C TYR A 254 -10.25 5.59 5.61
N ALA A 255 -10.78 6.80 5.40
CA ALA A 255 -11.47 7.51 6.47
C ALA A 255 -12.65 6.71 7.06
N PRO A 256 -13.55 6.09 6.25
CA PRO A 256 -14.63 5.28 6.80
C PRO A 256 -14.14 4.06 7.61
N ILE A 257 -13.03 3.44 7.17
CA ILE A 257 -12.44 2.29 7.86
C ILE A 257 -11.84 2.73 9.21
N LEU A 258 -11.08 3.83 9.20
CA LEU A 258 -10.44 4.36 10.41
C LEU A 258 -11.47 4.82 11.44
N GLU A 259 -12.58 5.40 10.99
CA GLU A 259 -13.71 5.78 11.83
C GLU A 259 -14.39 4.53 12.43
N SER A 260 -14.68 3.51 11.61
CA SER A 260 -15.32 2.27 12.07
C SER A 260 -14.47 1.47 13.07
N LEU A 261 -13.16 1.68 13.07
CA LEU A 261 -12.21 1.03 13.98
C LEU A 261 -11.86 1.89 15.20
N ASP A 262 -12.46 3.08 15.34
CA ASP A 262 -12.19 4.04 16.44
C ASP A 262 -10.69 4.28 16.66
N VAL A 263 -9.90 4.40 15.57
CA VAL A 263 -8.42 4.47 15.67
C VAL A 263 -7.96 5.64 16.54
N SER A 264 -8.69 6.76 16.53
CA SER A 264 -8.37 7.94 17.34
C SER A 264 -8.58 7.75 18.84
N GLU A 265 -9.39 6.78 19.25
CA GLU A 265 -9.72 6.50 20.66
C GLU A 265 -8.80 5.43 21.28
N ARG A 266 -8.02 4.74 20.45
CA ARG A 266 -7.17 3.63 20.90
C ARG A 266 -5.92 4.13 21.61
N LYS A 267 -5.51 3.41 22.64
CA LYS A 267 -4.18 3.56 23.24
C LYS A 267 -3.12 2.97 22.31
N ILE A 268 -2.28 3.82 21.75
CA ILE A 268 -1.27 3.42 20.76
C ILE A 268 0.06 3.17 21.46
N PHE A 269 0.58 1.95 21.36
CA PHE A 269 1.94 1.62 21.77
C PHE A 269 2.88 1.72 20.57
N THR A 270 3.81 2.66 20.62
CA THR A 270 4.77 2.88 19.53
C THR A 270 5.96 1.94 19.68
N LEU A 271 6.32 1.28 18.59
CA LEU A 271 7.47 0.40 18.48
C LEU A 271 8.51 0.98 17.52
N GLU A 272 9.75 0.56 17.67
CA GLU A 272 10.80 0.86 16.71
C GLU A 272 10.77 -0.13 15.54
N ASN A 273 11.13 0.33 14.34
CA ASN A 273 11.29 -0.53 13.18
C ASN A 273 12.78 -0.58 12.74
N PRO A 274 13.54 -1.59 13.15
CA PRO A 274 14.96 -1.71 12.80
C PRO A 274 15.19 -2.11 11.34
N LEU A 275 14.13 -2.48 10.60
CA LEU A 275 14.21 -2.88 9.20
C LEU A 275 14.05 -1.69 8.25
N LEU A 276 13.65 -0.53 8.78
CA LEU A 276 13.30 0.63 7.98
C LEU A 276 14.55 1.22 7.33
N PRO A 277 14.59 1.36 6.00
CA PRO A 277 15.70 2.01 5.31
C PRO A 277 15.87 3.47 5.76
N ILE A 278 17.13 3.91 5.88
CA ILE A 278 17.45 5.26 6.33
C ILE A 278 16.91 6.35 5.38
N GLU A 279 16.75 6.01 4.11
CA GLU A 279 16.20 6.88 3.08
C GLU A 279 14.68 7.01 3.14
N THR A 280 14.01 6.33 4.06
CA THR A 280 12.56 6.48 4.23
C THR A 280 12.23 7.92 4.63
N PRO A 281 11.31 8.60 3.92
CA PRO A 281 11.07 10.04 4.09
C PRO A 281 10.26 10.37 5.35
N LEU A 282 10.72 9.97 6.53
CA LEU A 282 10.03 10.17 7.82
C LEU A 282 9.84 11.65 8.18
N THR A 283 10.74 12.51 7.70
CA THR A 283 10.69 13.97 7.97
C THR A 283 9.66 14.71 7.13
N ASN A 284 9.20 14.13 6.02
CA ASN A 284 8.17 14.72 5.20
C ASN A 284 6.77 14.35 5.73
N SER A 285 6.28 15.14 6.67
CA SER A 285 5.02 14.86 7.38
C SER A 285 3.78 14.79 6.48
N ALA A 286 3.79 15.39 5.29
CA ALA A 286 2.69 15.32 4.33
C ALA A 286 2.47 13.89 3.77
N LEU A 287 3.51 13.06 3.81
CA LEU A 287 3.48 11.69 3.34
C LEU A 287 3.00 10.67 4.39
N TRP A 288 2.66 11.12 5.60
CA TRP A 288 2.33 10.23 6.71
C TRP A 288 0.99 10.60 7.33
N TYR A 289 0.16 9.61 7.53
CA TYR A 289 -1.06 9.76 8.28
C TYR A 289 -0.75 10.02 9.76
N LYS A 290 -1.42 11.00 10.33
CA LYS A 290 -1.38 11.28 11.76
C LYS A 290 -2.81 11.17 12.28
N PRO A 291 -3.14 10.16 13.10
CA PRO A 291 -4.45 10.13 13.72
C PRO A 291 -4.62 11.42 14.56
N THR A 292 -5.77 12.05 14.43
CA THR A 292 -6.15 13.14 15.33
C THR A 292 -6.48 12.48 16.65
N LEU A 293 -5.49 12.35 17.54
CA LEU A 293 -5.72 11.87 18.90
C LEU A 293 -6.58 12.90 19.61
N LYS A 294 -7.72 12.51 20.14
CA LYS A 294 -8.45 13.35 21.07
C LYS A 294 -7.54 13.60 22.27
N ALA A 295 -7.37 14.88 22.63
CA ALA A 295 -6.63 15.25 23.80
C ALA A 295 -7.21 14.46 25.00
N THR A 296 -6.42 13.54 25.56
CA THR A 296 -6.78 12.94 26.85
C THR A 296 -6.93 14.09 27.82
N ASN A 297 -8.16 14.37 28.26
CA ASN A 297 -8.43 15.30 29.35
C ASN A 297 -7.74 14.73 30.58
N THR A 298 -6.46 14.97 30.71
CA THR A 298 -5.78 14.89 32.02
C THR A 298 -6.29 16.07 32.84
N ASN A 299 -7.43 15.88 33.45
CA ASN A 299 -7.90 16.80 34.46
C ASN A 299 -6.93 16.70 35.66
N PRO A 300 -6.12 17.74 35.99
CA PRO A 300 -5.11 17.65 37.03
C PRO A 300 -5.71 17.82 38.44
N HIS A 301 -7.01 17.57 38.61
CA HIS A 301 -7.69 17.70 39.91
C HIS A 301 -8.56 16.47 40.17
N ARG A 302 -7.95 15.46 40.80
CA ARG A 302 -8.55 14.69 41.91
C ARG A 302 -7.46 14.03 42.74
#